data_ff70d733b5cfbe14081423726297dd06
#
_entry.id   ff70d733b5cfbe14081423726297dd06
#
_cell.length_a   1.000
_cell.length_b   1.000
_cell.length_c   1.000
_cell.angle_alpha   90.00
_cell.angle_beta   90.00
_cell.angle_gamma   90.00
#
_symmetry.space_group_name_H-M   'P 1'
#
loop_
_entity.id
_entity.type
_entity.pdbx_description
1 polymer ?
#
loop_
_entity_poly.entity_id
_entity_poly.type
_entity_poly.pdbx_seq_one_letter_code
_entity_poly.pdbx_strand_id
1 'polypeptide(L)'
;MKDFDWELLHELYKNPNLTKVANVLYITQPTLTKRLQHIEAEFDVTIVERTPKGLEFTPEGKYLAEQAEVYLRFLKQTRSHLEQMRENGGEIVTVGSSYTYGKYTLPDQLIRFRMECPNVRCHVVNAHSGQLYRQLLDGSIDVAFVRGNYTGSVNHVFLGKTMAYAMTKEPLSSLAQLQDQRRLWYSTNEESHKLLQQWWAQQFGEEPTRGESIGYIDVAWQMVQKGRGFALCFLPGEYTNPYGLCLTPLYNTDGSPVSRDTWLLYPQNKHLNENVERFVDFILQDKKRADDAAV
;
A
#
# COMPACT_ATOMS: atom_id res chain seq x y z
N MET A 1 17.54 -28.35 -5.26
CA MET A 1 16.92 -27.56 -4.15
C MET A 1 15.45 -27.92 -3.95
N LYS A 2 14.97 -27.88 -2.69
CA LYS A 2 13.56 -28.06 -2.31
C LYS A 2 12.99 -26.71 -1.83
N ASP A 3 11.66 -26.59 -1.76
CA ASP A 3 10.97 -25.38 -1.27
C ASP A 3 11.57 -24.87 0.05
N PHE A 4 11.83 -25.79 0.97
CA PHE A 4 12.43 -25.46 2.27
C PHE A 4 13.84 -24.85 2.17
N ASP A 5 14.62 -25.18 1.16
CA ASP A 5 15.96 -24.61 0.97
C ASP A 5 15.87 -23.15 0.52
N TRP A 6 14.86 -22.79 -0.26
CA TRP A 6 14.54 -21.40 -0.62
C TRP A 6 14.06 -20.61 0.59
N GLU A 7 13.21 -21.19 1.45
CA GLU A 7 12.78 -20.58 2.70
C GLU A 7 13.97 -20.32 3.64
N LEU A 8 14.89 -21.26 3.73
CA LEU A 8 16.12 -21.12 4.52
C LEU A 8 16.97 -19.94 4.06
N LEU A 9 17.24 -19.83 2.74
CA LEU A 9 18.01 -18.72 2.18
C LEU A 9 17.34 -17.37 2.45
N HIS A 10 16.05 -17.28 2.24
CA HIS A 10 15.25 -16.07 2.46
C HIS A 10 15.28 -15.60 3.92
N GLU A 11 15.03 -16.51 4.87
CA GLU A 11 15.05 -16.20 6.30
C GLU A 11 16.47 -15.88 6.80
N LEU A 12 17.50 -16.56 6.28
CA LEU A 12 18.88 -16.29 6.63
C LEU A 12 19.35 -14.93 6.13
N TYR A 13 18.88 -14.51 4.95
CA TYR A 13 19.18 -13.18 4.42
C TYR A 13 18.56 -12.05 5.21
N LYS A 14 17.31 -12.23 5.68
CA LYS A 14 16.64 -11.26 6.57
C LYS A 14 17.32 -11.16 7.94
N ASN A 15 17.83 -12.27 8.44
CA ASN A 15 18.48 -12.33 9.75
C ASN A 15 19.72 -13.24 9.67
N PRO A 16 20.92 -12.68 9.47
CA PRO A 16 22.15 -13.46 9.31
C PRO A 16 22.62 -14.10 10.63
N ASN A 17 21.80 -15.01 11.19
CA ASN A 17 22.07 -15.74 12.42
C ASN A 17 21.51 -17.16 12.34
N LEU A 18 22.42 -18.14 12.20
CA LEU A 18 22.06 -19.55 12.02
C LEU A 18 21.19 -20.12 13.12
N THR A 19 21.45 -19.75 14.38
CA THR A 19 20.66 -20.23 15.52
C THR A 19 19.25 -19.66 15.55
N LYS A 20 19.11 -18.37 15.29
CA LYS A 20 17.79 -17.73 15.23
C LYS A 20 16.96 -18.28 14.07
N VAL A 21 17.56 -18.42 12.88
CA VAL A 21 16.87 -18.96 11.70
C VAL A 21 16.50 -20.42 11.89
N ALA A 22 17.38 -21.24 12.50
CA ALA A 22 17.03 -22.62 12.83
C ALA A 22 15.78 -22.70 13.72
N ASN A 23 15.66 -21.82 14.72
CA ASN A 23 14.48 -21.75 15.58
C ASN A 23 13.23 -21.32 14.80
N VAL A 24 13.34 -20.32 13.90
CA VAL A 24 12.22 -19.86 13.04
C VAL A 24 11.73 -21.00 12.14
N LEU A 25 12.66 -21.80 11.60
CA LEU A 25 12.35 -22.90 10.70
C LEU A 25 12.04 -24.22 11.41
N TYR A 26 11.99 -24.23 12.75
CA TYR A 26 11.73 -25.41 13.58
C TYR A 26 12.69 -26.58 13.33
N ILE A 27 13.98 -26.28 13.08
CA ILE A 27 15.04 -27.27 12.91
C ILE A 27 16.23 -27.00 13.86
N THR A 28 17.16 -27.95 13.95
CA THR A 28 18.40 -27.72 14.70
C THR A 28 19.42 -26.95 13.87
N GLN A 29 20.27 -26.15 14.52
CA GLN A 29 21.34 -25.41 13.84
C GLN A 29 22.30 -26.31 13.03
N PRO A 30 22.70 -27.51 13.50
CA PRO A 30 23.50 -28.45 12.67
C PRO A 30 22.77 -28.89 11.39
N THR A 31 21.44 -29.09 11.47
CA THR A 31 20.63 -29.46 10.30
C THR A 31 20.58 -28.28 9.30
N LEU A 32 20.41 -27.05 9.77
CA LEU A 32 20.45 -25.86 8.93
C LEU A 32 21.81 -25.72 8.25
N THR A 33 22.92 -25.85 9.00
CA THR A 33 24.27 -25.75 8.44
C THR A 33 24.51 -26.78 7.36
N LYS A 34 24.10 -28.07 7.59
CA LYS A 34 24.23 -29.14 6.61
C LYS A 34 23.42 -28.85 5.34
N ARG A 35 22.21 -28.29 5.48
CA ARG A 35 21.40 -27.87 4.31
C ARG A 35 22.04 -26.74 3.53
N LEU A 36 22.57 -25.73 4.23
CA LEU A 36 23.27 -24.62 3.60
C LEU A 36 24.47 -25.13 2.78
N GLN A 37 25.30 -26.03 3.35
CA GLN A 37 26.41 -26.67 2.64
C GLN A 37 25.95 -27.47 1.42
N HIS A 38 24.77 -28.10 1.49
CA HIS A 38 24.19 -28.80 0.35
C HIS A 38 23.80 -27.86 -0.77
N ILE A 39 23.24 -26.68 -0.45
CA ILE A 39 22.91 -25.65 -1.43
C ILE A 39 24.19 -25.09 -2.06
N GLU A 40 25.22 -24.81 -1.25
CA GLU A 40 26.51 -24.33 -1.71
C GLU A 40 27.16 -25.31 -2.68
N ALA A 41 27.11 -26.64 -2.35
CA ALA A 41 27.62 -27.69 -3.22
C ALA A 41 26.79 -27.90 -4.51
N GLU A 42 25.47 -27.68 -4.48
CA GLU A 42 24.59 -27.78 -5.65
C GLU A 42 24.84 -26.68 -6.68
N PHE A 43 25.18 -25.49 -6.22
CA PHE A 43 25.44 -24.32 -7.09
C PHE A 43 26.94 -24.03 -7.28
N ASP A 44 27.82 -24.80 -6.62
CA ASP A 44 29.26 -24.57 -6.61
C ASP A 44 29.65 -23.13 -6.21
N VAL A 45 29.07 -22.63 -5.14
CA VAL A 45 29.29 -21.29 -4.60
C VAL A 45 29.36 -21.29 -3.08
N THR A 46 30.05 -20.31 -2.51
CA THR A 46 29.93 -20.00 -1.07
C THR A 46 28.80 -18.99 -0.88
N ILE A 47 27.85 -19.29 -0.01
CA ILE A 47 26.69 -18.41 0.25
C ILE A 47 26.97 -17.44 1.38
N VAL A 48 27.61 -17.94 2.46
CA VAL A 48 27.91 -17.11 3.63
C VAL A 48 29.31 -17.39 4.15
N GLU A 49 29.93 -16.35 4.70
CA GLU A 49 31.25 -16.40 5.36
C GLU A 49 31.12 -16.00 6.83
N ARG A 50 31.98 -16.61 7.67
CA ARG A 50 32.10 -16.19 9.07
C ARG A 50 33.15 -15.10 9.17
N THR A 51 32.74 -13.92 9.57
CA THR A 51 33.63 -12.77 9.83
C THR A 51 33.68 -12.45 11.31
N PRO A 52 34.64 -11.63 11.78
CA PRO A 52 34.66 -11.13 13.16
C PRO A 52 33.37 -10.35 13.55
N LYS A 53 32.62 -9.86 12.57
CA LYS A 53 31.35 -9.13 12.75
C LYS A 53 30.14 -10.06 12.75
N GLY A 54 30.32 -11.34 12.48
CA GLY A 54 29.25 -12.34 12.40
C GLY A 54 29.19 -13.05 11.06
N LEU A 55 28.00 -13.48 10.67
CA LEU A 55 27.74 -14.14 9.40
C LEU A 55 27.45 -13.08 8.31
N GLU A 56 28.19 -13.12 7.21
CA GLU A 56 28.02 -12.19 6.08
C GLU A 56 27.77 -12.97 4.79
N PHE A 57 26.88 -12.45 3.95
CA PHE A 57 26.59 -13.06 2.63
C PHE A 57 27.63 -12.64 1.60
N THR A 58 28.08 -13.61 0.81
CA THR A 58 28.86 -13.35 -0.41
C THR A 58 28.00 -12.68 -1.49
N PRO A 59 28.57 -12.11 -2.56
CA PRO A 59 27.81 -11.59 -3.70
C PRO A 59 26.91 -12.66 -4.33
N GLU A 60 27.40 -13.89 -4.49
CA GLU A 60 26.66 -15.05 -5.02
C GLU A 60 25.54 -15.47 -4.06
N GLY A 61 25.82 -15.47 -2.76
CA GLY A 61 24.84 -15.76 -1.72
C GLY A 61 23.70 -14.74 -1.68
N LYS A 62 24.01 -13.44 -1.86
CA LYS A 62 22.99 -12.38 -1.96
C LYS A 62 22.10 -12.61 -3.18
N TYR A 63 22.71 -12.88 -4.33
CA TYR A 63 21.94 -13.19 -5.54
C TYR A 63 21.00 -14.37 -5.35
N LEU A 64 21.48 -15.49 -4.77
CA LEU A 64 20.64 -16.66 -4.49
C LEU A 64 19.51 -16.33 -3.50
N ALA A 65 19.76 -15.52 -2.48
CA ALA A 65 18.73 -15.09 -1.52
C ALA A 65 17.66 -14.19 -2.18
N GLU A 66 18.04 -13.34 -3.11
CA GLU A 66 17.11 -12.55 -3.92
C GLU A 66 16.27 -13.45 -4.84
N GLN A 67 16.88 -14.47 -5.45
CA GLN A 67 16.13 -15.47 -6.23
C GLN A 67 15.19 -16.30 -5.35
N ALA A 68 15.57 -16.57 -4.10
CA ALA A 68 14.70 -17.24 -3.14
C ALA A 68 13.41 -16.43 -2.87
N GLU A 69 13.53 -15.13 -2.72
CA GLU A 69 12.35 -14.25 -2.59
C GLU A 69 11.44 -14.32 -3.81
N VAL A 70 12.00 -14.29 -5.02
CA VAL A 70 11.25 -14.41 -6.28
C VAL A 70 10.52 -15.76 -6.36
N TYR A 71 11.22 -16.86 -6.06
CA TYR A 71 10.66 -18.21 -6.10
C TYR A 71 9.51 -18.40 -5.09
N LEU A 72 9.72 -18.01 -3.84
CA LEU A 72 8.70 -18.11 -2.79
C LEU A 72 7.46 -17.27 -3.11
N ARG A 73 7.65 -16.10 -3.70
CA ARG A 73 6.59 -15.24 -4.20
C ARG A 73 5.79 -15.95 -5.30
N PHE A 74 6.47 -16.52 -6.29
CA PHE A 74 5.82 -17.30 -7.36
C PHE A 74 4.99 -18.46 -6.82
N LEU A 75 5.52 -19.24 -5.87
CA LEU A 75 4.78 -20.33 -5.23
C LEU A 75 3.53 -19.83 -4.49
N LYS A 76 3.66 -18.73 -3.74
CA LYS A 76 2.54 -18.14 -3.02
C LYS A 76 1.45 -17.67 -3.99
N GLN A 77 1.85 -17.01 -5.08
CA GLN A 77 0.93 -16.58 -6.13
C GLN A 77 0.18 -17.77 -6.75
N THR A 78 0.91 -18.82 -7.11
CA THR A 78 0.33 -20.01 -7.70
C THR A 78 -0.69 -20.68 -6.77
N ARG A 79 -0.35 -20.80 -5.47
CA ARG A 79 -1.27 -21.39 -4.47
C ARG A 79 -2.52 -20.54 -4.29
N SER A 80 -2.35 -19.23 -4.14
CA SER A 80 -3.48 -18.29 -4.00
C SER A 80 -4.41 -18.35 -5.22
N HIS A 81 -3.85 -18.42 -6.41
CA HIS A 81 -4.64 -18.52 -7.65
C HIS A 81 -5.42 -19.83 -7.75
N LEU A 82 -4.78 -20.96 -7.36
CA LEU A 82 -5.45 -22.26 -7.32
C LEU A 82 -6.55 -22.33 -6.25
N GLU A 83 -6.35 -21.70 -5.10
CA GLU A 83 -7.38 -21.57 -4.05
C GLU A 83 -8.58 -20.76 -4.56
N GLN A 84 -8.33 -19.61 -5.20
CA GLN A 84 -9.36 -18.80 -5.83
C GLN A 84 -10.15 -19.56 -6.90
N MET A 85 -9.46 -20.36 -7.73
CA MET A 85 -10.12 -21.23 -8.72
C MET A 85 -11.01 -22.29 -8.07
N ARG A 86 -10.59 -22.88 -6.95
CA ARG A 86 -11.35 -23.91 -6.24
C ARG A 86 -12.60 -23.36 -5.57
N GLU A 87 -12.46 -22.21 -4.91
CA GLU A 87 -13.55 -21.64 -4.11
C GLU A 87 -14.64 -20.99 -4.94
N ASN A 88 -14.30 -20.47 -6.14
CA ASN A 88 -15.16 -19.54 -6.85
C ASN A 88 -15.31 -19.75 -8.35
N GLY A 89 -14.83 -20.85 -8.90
CA GLY A 89 -14.93 -21.09 -10.36
C GLY A 89 -14.12 -20.11 -11.21
N GLY A 90 -13.09 -19.46 -10.66
CA GLY A 90 -12.13 -18.67 -11.44
C GLY A 90 -12.53 -17.22 -11.77
N GLU A 91 -13.62 -16.70 -11.22
CA GLU A 91 -14.18 -15.39 -11.60
C GLU A 91 -14.03 -14.30 -10.53
N ILE A 92 -12.89 -14.23 -9.84
CA ILE A 92 -12.63 -13.18 -8.83
C ILE A 92 -11.49 -12.27 -9.29
N VAL A 93 -11.71 -10.95 -9.12
CA VAL A 93 -10.66 -9.93 -9.18
C VAL A 93 -10.40 -9.42 -7.76
N THR A 94 -9.17 -9.58 -7.28
CA THR A 94 -8.76 -9.08 -5.96
C THR A 94 -8.25 -7.65 -6.08
N VAL A 95 -9.03 -6.71 -5.55
CA VAL A 95 -8.82 -5.27 -5.67
C VAL A 95 -8.23 -4.72 -4.38
N GLY A 96 -6.98 -4.29 -4.42
CA GLY A 96 -6.36 -3.54 -3.33
C GLY A 96 -6.77 -2.07 -3.36
N SER A 97 -7.15 -1.50 -2.23
CA SER A 97 -7.52 -0.09 -2.18
C SER A 97 -7.01 0.63 -0.94
N SER A 98 -6.49 1.84 -1.14
CA SER A 98 -6.22 2.76 -0.03
C SER A 98 -7.52 3.13 0.68
N TYR A 99 -7.46 3.34 2.00
CA TYR A 99 -8.65 3.45 2.85
C TYR A 99 -9.69 4.45 2.36
N THR A 100 -9.30 5.70 2.07
CA THR A 100 -10.26 6.73 1.63
C THR A 100 -10.79 6.50 0.22
N TYR A 101 -9.99 5.95 -0.70
CA TYR A 101 -10.46 5.57 -2.03
C TYR A 101 -11.47 4.42 -1.94
N GLY A 102 -11.13 3.39 -1.17
CA GLY A 102 -12.00 2.23 -0.92
C GLY A 102 -13.32 2.58 -0.25
N LYS A 103 -13.36 3.68 0.51
CA LYS A 103 -14.58 4.11 1.20
C LYS A 103 -15.49 5.02 0.37
N TYR A 104 -14.92 5.93 -0.42
CA TYR A 104 -15.68 7.02 -1.04
C TYR A 104 -15.80 6.93 -2.57
N THR A 105 -14.87 6.25 -3.24
CA THR A 105 -14.86 6.19 -4.71
C THR A 105 -15.10 4.77 -5.23
N LEU A 106 -14.40 3.79 -4.69
CA LEU A 106 -14.45 2.41 -5.18
C LEU A 106 -15.84 1.75 -5.09
N PRO A 107 -16.68 1.97 -4.06
CA PRO A 107 -18.00 1.31 -3.97
C PRO A 107 -18.89 1.57 -5.18
N ASP A 108 -18.98 2.81 -5.64
CA ASP A 108 -19.78 3.17 -6.81
C ASP A 108 -19.21 2.57 -8.10
N GLN A 109 -17.89 2.51 -8.22
CA GLN A 109 -17.21 1.84 -9.33
C GLN A 109 -17.51 0.33 -9.36
N LEU A 110 -17.48 -0.34 -8.21
CA LEU A 110 -17.80 -1.77 -8.10
C LEU A 110 -19.26 -2.06 -8.42
N ILE A 111 -20.18 -1.19 -8.02
CA ILE A 111 -21.59 -1.31 -8.36
C ILE A 111 -21.78 -1.24 -9.88
N ARG A 112 -21.18 -0.23 -10.54
CA ARG A 112 -21.25 -0.09 -12.01
C ARG A 112 -20.56 -1.25 -12.72
N PHE A 113 -19.38 -1.67 -12.28
CA PHE A 113 -18.68 -2.81 -12.84
C PHE A 113 -19.50 -4.09 -12.78
N ARG A 114 -20.17 -4.35 -11.65
CA ARG A 114 -21.03 -5.52 -11.49
C ARG A 114 -22.26 -5.50 -12.41
N MET A 115 -22.76 -4.33 -12.79
CA MET A 115 -23.84 -4.21 -13.79
C MET A 115 -23.37 -4.56 -15.20
N GLU A 116 -22.12 -4.22 -15.54
CA GLU A 116 -21.52 -4.54 -16.85
C GLU A 116 -20.98 -5.98 -16.89
N CYS A 117 -20.45 -6.50 -15.78
CA CYS A 117 -19.81 -7.82 -15.66
C CYS A 117 -20.41 -8.62 -14.47
N PRO A 118 -21.67 -9.10 -14.57
CA PRO A 118 -22.39 -9.71 -13.43
C PRO A 118 -21.75 -11.02 -12.93
N ASN A 119 -20.99 -11.72 -13.77
CA ASN A 119 -20.33 -12.98 -13.44
C ASN A 119 -18.96 -12.79 -12.75
N VAL A 120 -18.40 -11.57 -12.77
CA VAL A 120 -17.13 -11.28 -12.14
C VAL A 120 -17.33 -10.74 -10.72
N ARG A 121 -16.75 -11.43 -9.75
CA ARG A 121 -16.75 -10.99 -8.35
C ARG A 121 -15.49 -10.21 -8.02
N CYS A 122 -15.63 -9.18 -7.19
CA CYS A 122 -14.49 -8.43 -6.67
C CYS A 122 -14.32 -8.74 -5.19
N HIS A 123 -13.09 -9.07 -4.79
CA HIS A 123 -12.66 -9.13 -3.40
C HIS A 123 -11.82 -7.90 -3.07
N VAL A 124 -12.24 -7.10 -2.09
CA VAL A 124 -11.57 -5.84 -1.76
C VAL A 124 -10.68 -5.99 -0.54
N VAL A 125 -9.41 -5.62 -0.69
CA VAL A 125 -8.42 -5.59 0.39
C VAL A 125 -8.05 -4.13 0.67
N ASN A 126 -8.29 -3.66 1.90
CA ASN A 126 -7.92 -2.31 2.31
C ASN A 126 -6.59 -2.32 3.08
N ALA A 127 -5.63 -1.51 2.63
CA ALA A 127 -4.36 -1.34 3.30
C ALA A 127 -3.70 0.00 2.93
N HIS A 128 -2.56 0.31 3.56
CA HIS A 128 -1.73 1.44 3.14
C HIS A 128 -1.09 1.18 1.77
N SER A 129 -0.94 2.24 0.97
CA SER A 129 -0.48 2.16 -0.42
C SER A 129 0.83 1.38 -0.61
N GLY A 130 1.81 1.55 0.29
CA GLY A 130 3.06 0.77 0.24
C GLY A 130 2.89 -0.73 0.50
N GLN A 131 1.90 -1.12 1.31
CA GLN A 131 1.54 -2.52 1.51
C GLN A 131 0.80 -3.08 0.29
N LEU A 132 -0.15 -2.33 -0.26
CA LEU A 132 -0.87 -2.70 -1.49
C LEU A 132 0.09 -2.88 -2.67
N TYR A 133 1.07 -1.98 -2.80
CA TYR A 133 2.10 -2.11 -3.83
C TYR A 133 2.90 -3.42 -3.68
N ARG A 134 3.32 -3.79 -2.46
CA ARG A 134 3.99 -5.07 -2.21
C ARG A 134 3.08 -6.26 -2.52
N GLN A 135 1.81 -6.20 -2.11
CA GLN A 135 0.82 -7.25 -2.39
C GLN A 135 0.54 -7.39 -3.89
N LEU A 136 0.58 -6.30 -4.65
CA LEU A 136 0.48 -6.33 -6.11
C LEU A 136 1.71 -7.02 -6.73
N LEU A 137 2.91 -6.67 -6.27
CA LEU A 137 4.14 -7.29 -6.76
C LEU A 137 4.24 -8.78 -6.39
N ASP A 138 3.73 -9.18 -5.22
CA ASP A 138 3.71 -10.58 -4.80
C ASP A 138 2.46 -11.34 -5.30
N GLY A 139 1.57 -10.68 -6.09
CA GLY A 139 0.38 -11.27 -6.68
C GLY A 139 -0.71 -11.68 -5.69
N SER A 140 -0.64 -11.19 -4.45
CA SER A 140 -1.73 -11.38 -3.48
C SER A 140 -2.98 -10.57 -3.81
N ILE A 141 -2.82 -9.53 -4.66
CA ILE A 141 -3.91 -8.74 -5.26
C ILE A 141 -3.63 -8.55 -6.74
N ASP A 142 -4.67 -8.41 -7.54
CA ASP A 142 -4.60 -8.29 -9.00
C ASP A 142 -4.43 -6.85 -9.47
N VAL A 143 -5.07 -5.91 -8.79
CA VAL A 143 -4.99 -4.47 -9.06
C VAL A 143 -4.92 -3.68 -7.75
N ALA A 144 -4.33 -2.49 -7.77
CA ALA A 144 -4.19 -1.65 -6.60
C ALA A 144 -4.52 -0.18 -6.87
N PHE A 145 -5.46 0.39 -6.11
CA PHE A 145 -5.70 1.83 -6.05
C PHE A 145 -4.83 2.44 -4.95
N VAL A 146 -3.79 3.14 -5.35
CA VAL A 146 -2.76 3.65 -4.45
C VAL A 146 -2.58 5.16 -4.59
N ARG A 147 -1.93 5.76 -3.61
CA ARG A 147 -1.51 7.17 -3.59
C ARG A 147 -0.01 7.25 -3.42
N GLY A 148 0.63 8.13 -4.21
CA GLY A 148 2.06 8.30 -4.26
C GLY A 148 2.70 7.62 -5.47
N ASN A 149 4.01 7.85 -5.66
CA ASN A 149 4.78 7.31 -6.78
C ASN A 149 5.38 5.96 -6.42
N TYR A 150 4.96 4.94 -7.14
CA TYR A 150 5.51 3.58 -7.07
C TYR A 150 6.13 3.23 -8.41
N THR A 151 7.40 2.87 -8.43
CA THR A 151 8.16 2.53 -9.65
C THR A 151 8.49 1.03 -9.64
N GLY A 152 8.45 0.36 -10.81
CA GLY A 152 8.75 -1.07 -10.94
C GLY A 152 8.01 -1.70 -12.11
N SER A 153 7.92 -3.04 -12.10
CA SER A 153 7.28 -3.83 -13.16
C SER A 153 5.75 -3.82 -13.07
N VAL A 154 5.15 -2.63 -13.02
CA VAL A 154 3.70 -2.41 -12.97
C VAL A 154 3.28 -1.35 -13.99
N ASN A 155 2.08 -1.49 -14.52
CA ASN A 155 1.43 -0.46 -15.31
C ASN A 155 0.80 0.57 -14.36
N HIS A 156 0.77 1.83 -14.78
CA HIS A 156 0.27 2.96 -14.03
C HIS A 156 -0.81 3.68 -14.82
N VAL A 157 -1.98 3.82 -14.23
CA VAL A 157 -3.05 4.69 -14.77
C VAL A 157 -3.29 5.81 -13.78
N PHE A 158 -3.04 7.04 -14.20
CA PHE A 158 -3.35 8.23 -13.40
C PHE A 158 -4.86 8.41 -13.30
N LEU A 159 -5.40 8.42 -12.08
CA LEU A 159 -6.84 8.56 -11.83
C LEU A 159 -7.25 9.98 -11.45
N GLY A 160 -6.32 10.77 -10.92
CA GLY A 160 -6.59 12.14 -10.50
C GLY A 160 -5.78 12.57 -9.29
N LYS A 161 -6.03 13.80 -8.82
CA LYS A 161 -5.39 14.36 -7.63
C LYS A 161 -6.36 14.36 -6.45
N THR A 162 -5.83 14.06 -5.28
CA THR A 162 -6.55 14.17 -4.01
C THR A 162 -5.97 15.32 -3.23
N MET A 163 -6.80 16.33 -2.93
CA MET A 163 -6.37 17.54 -2.23
C MET A 163 -6.37 17.36 -0.72
N ALA A 164 -5.52 18.14 -0.04
CA ALA A 164 -5.48 18.24 1.40
C ALA A 164 -6.38 19.33 1.93
N TYR A 165 -7.01 19.06 3.08
CA TYR A 165 -7.90 19.97 3.78
C TYR A 165 -7.59 20.01 5.27
N ALA A 166 -7.79 21.19 5.88
CA ALA A 166 -8.03 21.30 7.30
C ALA A 166 -9.53 21.08 7.56
N MET A 167 -9.82 20.09 8.40
CA MET A 167 -11.18 19.78 8.85
C MET A 167 -11.39 20.35 10.24
N THR A 168 -12.37 21.23 10.38
CA THR A 168 -12.74 21.89 11.63
C THR A 168 -14.24 21.82 11.84
N LYS A 169 -14.68 21.99 13.09
CA LYS A 169 -16.11 22.06 13.41
C LYS A 169 -16.73 23.35 12.89
N GLU A 170 -16.04 24.46 13.12
CA GLU A 170 -16.48 25.80 12.73
C GLU A 170 -15.60 26.33 11.61
N PRO A 171 -16.12 27.27 10.76
CA PRO A 171 -15.32 27.90 9.72
C PRO A 171 -14.11 28.64 10.30
N LEU A 172 -12.97 28.55 9.61
CA LEU A 172 -11.78 29.31 9.96
C LEU A 172 -11.83 30.69 9.31
N SER A 173 -11.59 31.73 10.10
CA SER A 173 -11.35 33.08 9.57
C SER A 173 -9.93 33.24 9.03
N SER A 174 -8.98 32.44 9.56
CA SER A 174 -7.59 32.34 9.13
C SER A 174 -7.03 30.97 9.52
N LEU A 175 -6.12 30.43 8.70
CA LEU A 175 -5.40 29.21 9.02
C LEU A 175 -4.57 29.31 10.31
N ALA A 176 -4.17 30.53 10.72
CA ALA A 176 -3.45 30.77 11.97
C ALA A 176 -4.22 30.28 13.22
N GLN A 177 -5.56 30.24 13.16
CA GLN A 177 -6.39 29.71 14.25
C GLN A 177 -6.15 28.22 14.54
N LEU A 178 -5.53 27.49 13.64
CA LEU A 178 -5.16 26.08 13.85
C LEU A 178 -4.06 25.92 14.90
N GLN A 179 -3.20 26.93 15.10
CA GLN A 179 -2.09 26.88 16.08
C GLN A 179 -2.59 26.81 17.53
N ASP A 180 -3.77 27.41 17.80
CA ASP A 180 -4.38 27.43 19.12
C ASP A 180 -5.26 26.19 19.39
N GLN A 181 -5.48 25.35 18.39
CA GLN A 181 -6.33 24.16 18.48
C GLN A 181 -5.50 22.89 18.64
N ARG A 182 -6.13 21.85 19.21
CA ARG A 182 -5.53 20.51 19.31
C ARG A 182 -5.57 19.81 17.95
N ARG A 183 -4.41 19.36 17.46
CA ARG A 183 -4.34 18.53 16.26
C ARG A 183 -4.65 17.06 16.59
N LEU A 184 -5.55 16.45 15.83
CA LEU A 184 -5.91 15.04 15.91
C LEU A 184 -5.13 14.29 14.83
N TRP A 185 -4.15 13.49 15.26
CA TRP A 185 -3.34 12.66 14.40
C TRP A 185 -4.05 11.31 14.18
N TYR A 186 -4.03 10.80 12.98
CA TYR A 186 -4.56 9.47 12.67
C TYR A 186 -3.56 8.67 11.84
N SER A 187 -3.74 7.34 11.82
CA SER A 187 -2.88 6.46 11.02
C SER A 187 -3.07 6.73 9.53
N THR A 188 -2.01 7.15 8.87
CA THR A 188 -1.95 7.40 7.43
C THR A 188 -0.62 6.89 6.89
N ASN A 189 -0.44 6.86 5.56
CA ASN A 189 0.83 6.47 4.98
C ASN A 189 1.90 7.54 5.22
N GLU A 190 3.17 7.11 5.20
CA GLU A 190 4.33 7.95 5.50
C GLU A 190 4.41 9.19 4.60
N GLU A 191 4.13 9.04 3.30
CA GLU A 191 4.16 10.14 2.33
C GLU A 191 3.12 11.23 2.65
N SER A 192 1.89 10.83 2.99
CA SER A 192 0.85 11.79 3.41
C SER A 192 1.24 12.53 4.67
N HIS A 193 1.82 11.79 5.62
CA HIS A 193 2.28 12.36 6.87
C HIS A 193 3.36 13.41 6.60
N LYS A 194 4.37 13.07 5.79
CA LYS A 194 5.45 13.99 5.38
C LYS A 194 4.91 15.25 4.68
N LEU A 195 3.99 15.09 3.72
CA LEU A 195 3.41 16.23 3.00
C LEU A 195 2.67 17.19 3.93
N LEU A 196 1.86 16.67 4.85
CA LEU A 196 1.12 17.49 5.82
C LEU A 196 2.04 18.12 6.88
N GLN A 197 3.12 17.44 7.27
CA GLN A 197 4.15 18.01 8.15
C GLN A 197 4.92 19.13 7.45
N GLN A 198 5.37 18.91 6.20
CA GLN A 198 6.07 19.93 5.41
C GLN A 198 5.22 21.16 5.20
N TRP A 199 3.94 20.97 4.86
CA TRP A 199 3.00 22.09 4.73
C TRP A 199 2.88 22.86 6.05
N TRP A 200 2.71 22.16 7.17
CA TRP A 200 2.60 22.79 8.49
C TRP A 200 3.88 23.58 8.83
N ALA A 201 5.05 23.01 8.63
CA ALA A 201 6.33 23.65 8.87
C ALA A 201 6.53 24.92 8.00
N GLN A 202 6.09 24.88 6.75
CA GLN A 202 6.14 26.04 5.84
C GLN A 202 5.20 27.20 6.28
N GLN A 203 4.04 26.87 6.84
CA GLN A 203 3.04 27.87 7.25
C GLN A 203 3.31 28.44 8.65
N PHE A 204 3.77 27.59 9.59
CA PHE A 204 3.76 27.93 11.01
C PHE A 204 5.11 27.68 11.71
N GLY A 205 6.06 27.02 11.07
CA GLY A 205 7.36 26.64 11.64
C GLY A 205 7.27 25.34 12.43
N GLU A 206 7.08 25.42 13.74
CA GLU A 206 7.07 24.23 14.61
C GLU A 206 5.71 23.49 14.59
N GLU A 207 5.76 22.19 14.81
CA GLU A 207 4.54 21.37 14.96
C GLU A 207 3.70 21.80 16.17
N PRO A 208 2.36 21.57 16.13
CA PRO A 208 1.52 21.88 17.28
C PRO A 208 2.00 21.13 18.51
N THR A 209 2.27 21.85 19.59
CA THR A 209 2.65 21.27 20.89
C THR A 209 1.52 20.45 21.53
N ARG A 210 0.28 20.62 21.05
CA ARG A 210 -0.92 19.95 21.54
C ARG A 210 -1.47 19.04 20.46
N GLY A 211 -1.23 17.72 20.58
CA GLY A 211 -1.72 16.71 19.66
C GLY A 211 -2.21 15.46 20.38
N GLU A 212 -3.12 14.73 19.73
CA GLU A 212 -3.62 13.43 20.21
C GLU A 212 -3.60 12.44 19.07
N SER A 213 -3.00 11.26 19.29
CA SER A 213 -2.93 10.19 18.28
C SER A 213 -4.19 9.33 18.32
N ILE A 214 -4.90 9.29 17.20
CA ILE A 214 -6.16 8.56 17.01
C ILE A 214 -5.93 7.51 15.92
N GLY A 215 -6.32 6.26 16.16
CA GLY A 215 -6.01 5.16 15.23
C GLY A 215 -6.60 5.35 13.84
N TYR A 216 -7.87 5.73 13.72
CA TYR A 216 -8.58 5.81 12.44
C TYR A 216 -9.04 7.23 12.12
N ILE A 217 -9.02 7.58 10.83
CA ILE A 217 -9.43 8.89 10.33
C ILE A 217 -10.89 9.22 10.67
N ASP A 218 -11.79 8.24 10.64
CA ASP A 218 -13.22 8.44 10.97
C ASP A 218 -13.42 8.84 12.43
N VAL A 219 -12.62 8.25 13.33
CA VAL A 219 -12.66 8.62 14.76
C VAL A 219 -12.17 10.05 14.93
N ALA A 220 -11.11 10.44 14.22
CA ALA A 220 -10.64 11.83 14.23
C ALA A 220 -11.75 12.81 13.76
N TRP A 221 -12.45 12.48 12.67
CA TRP A 221 -13.56 13.31 12.17
C TRP A 221 -14.73 13.42 13.15
N GLN A 222 -15.10 12.32 13.80
CA GLN A 222 -16.12 12.36 14.86
C GLN A 222 -15.69 13.25 16.05
N MET A 223 -14.41 13.23 16.40
CA MET A 223 -13.88 14.09 17.46
C MET A 223 -13.88 15.56 17.02
N VAL A 224 -13.51 15.85 15.77
CA VAL A 224 -13.62 17.20 15.18
C VAL A 224 -15.08 17.68 15.25
N GLN A 225 -16.04 16.86 14.86
CA GLN A 225 -17.48 17.18 14.94
C GLN A 225 -17.92 17.54 16.37
N LYS A 226 -17.34 16.90 17.37
CA LYS A 226 -17.58 17.18 18.80
C LYS A 226 -16.75 18.36 19.33
N GLY A 227 -16.01 19.08 18.47
CA GLY A 227 -15.20 20.26 18.85
C GLY A 227 -13.97 19.91 19.67
N ARG A 228 -13.37 18.71 19.48
CA ARG A 228 -12.20 18.27 20.23
C ARG A 228 -10.86 18.64 19.59
N GLY A 229 -10.89 19.38 18.49
CA GLY A 229 -9.72 19.83 17.74
C GLY A 229 -9.98 19.83 16.23
N PHE A 230 -8.91 19.76 15.46
CA PHE A 230 -8.94 19.72 14.00
C PHE A 230 -8.12 18.53 13.46
N ALA A 231 -8.39 18.15 12.21
CA ALA A 231 -7.60 17.14 11.49
C ALA A 231 -7.16 17.71 10.13
N LEU A 232 -5.95 17.32 9.70
CA LEU A 232 -5.48 17.55 8.32
C LEU A 232 -5.60 16.24 7.56
N CYS A 233 -6.26 16.23 6.41
CA CYS A 233 -6.50 15.01 5.65
C CYS A 233 -6.57 15.28 4.14
N PHE A 234 -6.32 14.21 3.37
CA PHE A 234 -6.53 14.20 1.93
C PHE A 234 -7.90 13.59 1.63
N LEU A 235 -8.72 14.30 0.86
CA LEU A 235 -10.06 13.89 0.49
C LEU A 235 -10.19 13.73 -1.03
N PRO A 236 -10.89 12.69 -1.51
CA PRO A 236 -11.27 12.59 -2.92
C PRO A 236 -12.29 13.66 -3.29
N GLY A 237 -12.43 13.94 -4.59
CA GLY A 237 -13.41 14.92 -5.09
C GLY A 237 -14.86 14.57 -4.75
N GLU A 238 -15.17 13.27 -4.69
CA GLU A 238 -16.51 12.73 -4.39
C GLU A 238 -16.83 12.65 -2.88
N TYR A 239 -16.00 13.24 -2.02
CA TYR A 239 -16.24 13.21 -0.59
C TYR A 239 -17.53 13.94 -0.20
N THR A 240 -18.48 13.21 0.34
CA THR A 240 -19.83 13.70 0.66
C THR A 240 -19.96 14.44 1.99
N ASN A 241 -18.88 14.52 2.78
CA ASN A 241 -18.82 15.20 4.09
C ASN A 241 -19.96 14.80 5.06
N PRO A 242 -20.06 13.52 5.43
CA PRO A 242 -21.18 13.03 6.24
C PRO A 242 -21.19 13.57 7.67
N TYR A 243 -20.12 14.21 8.11
CA TYR A 243 -20.00 14.78 9.45
C TYR A 243 -20.34 16.27 9.51
N GLY A 244 -20.67 16.91 8.38
CA GLY A 244 -20.98 18.34 8.32
C GLY A 244 -19.83 19.24 8.79
N LEU A 245 -18.57 18.84 8.56
CA LEU A 245 -17.39 19.59 8.97
C LEU A 245 -17.06 20.72 7.99
N CYS A 246 -16.41 21.75 8.49
CA CYS A 246 -15.84 22.79 7.64
C CYS A 246 -14.54 22.28 7.02
N LEU A 247 -14.44 22.38 5.69
CA LEU A 247 -13.30 21.94 4.89
C LEU A 247 -12.58 23.16 4.33
N THR A 248 -11.39 23.45 4.83
CA THR A 248 -10.53 24.52 4.31
C THR A 248 -9.42 23.90 3.49
N PRO A 249 -9.36 24.14 2.15
CA PRO A 249 -8.31 23.58 1.30
C PRO A 249 -6.94 24.14 1.68
N LEU A 250 -5.91 23.30 1.56
CA LEU A 250 -4.55 23.68 1.89
C LEU A 250 -3.75 23.99 0.63
N TYR A 251 -3.03 25.11 0.67
CA TYR A 251 -2.16 25.57 -0.40
C TYR A 251 -0.74 25.77 0.12
N ASN A 252 0.24 25.46 -0.71
CA ASN A 252 1.64 25.76 -0.46
C ASN A 252 1.87 27.29 -0.54
N THR A 253 3.03 27.75 -0.12
CA THR A 253 3.42 29.18 -0.15
C THR A 253 3.49 29.75 -1.56
N ASP A 254 3.67 28.90 -2.58
CA ASP A 254 3.64 29.27 -4.01
C ASP A 254 2.22 29.31 -4.60
N GLY A 255 1.19 29.08 -3.80
CA GLY A 255 -0.21 29.04 -4.22
C GLY A 255 -0.64 27.71 -4.86
N SER A 256 0.23 26.74 -5.01
CA SER A 256 -0.14 25.41 -5.50
C SER A 256 -0.91 24.62 -4.44
N PRO A 257 -1.90 23.79 -4.83
CA PRO A 257 -2.63 22.99 -3.88
C PRO A 257 -1.77 21.89 -3.27
N VAL A 258 -1.90 21.65 -1.97
CA VAL A 258 -1.33 20.48 -1.33
C VAL A 258 -2.12 19.26 -1.78
N SER A 259 -1.54 18.45 -2.64
CA SER A 259 -2.24 17.34 -3.27
C SER A 259 -1.35 16.09 -3.43
N ARG A 260 -2.00 14.95 -3.68
CA ARG A 260 -1.36 13.68 -4.02
C ARG A 260 -2.01 13.06 -5.22
N ASP A 261 -1.20 12.42 -6.04
CA ASP A 261 -1.67 11.65 -7.17
C ASP A 261 -2.28 10.32 -6.69
N THR A 262 -3.38 9.95 -7.34
CA THR A 262 -4.04 8.65 -7.17
C THR A 262 -3.84 7.84 -8.45
N TRP A 263 -3.43 6.60 -8.28
CA TRP A 263 -3.08 5.69 -9.37
C TRP A 263 -3.81 4.37 -9.25
N LEU A 264 -4.22 3.80 -10.39
CA LEU A 264 -4.47 2.39 -10.52
C LEU A 264 -3.17 1.74 -10.99
N LEU A 265 -2.70 0.73 -10.24
CA LEU A 265 -1.56 -0.10 -10.58
C LEU A 265 -2.04 -1.51 -10.90
N TYR A 266 -1.42 -2.13 -11.92
CA TYR A 266 -1.62 -3.54 -12.26
C TYR A 266 -0.36 -4.13 -12.89
N PRO A 267 -0.15 -5.48 -12.87
CA PRO A 267 1.08 -6.10 -13.36
C PRO A 267 1.36 -5.81 -14.83
N GLN A 268 2.65 -5.68 -15.20
CA GLN A 268 3.11 -5.54 -16.60
C GLN A 268 3.14 -6.88 -17.37
N ASN A 269 2.47 -7.91 -16.91
CA ASN A 269 2.49 -9.22 -17.55
C ASN A 269 1.78 -9.19 -18.91
N LYS A 270 2.35 -9.93 -19.89
CA LYS A 270 1.75 -10.07 -21.23
C LYS A 270 0.42 -10.85 -21.25
N HIS A 271 0.08 -11.54 -20.15
CA HIS A 271 -1.14 -12.34 -19.99
C HIS A 271 -1.74 -12.01 -18.61
N LEU A 272 -2.50 -10.92 -18.53
CA LEU A 272 -3.41 -10.71 -17.42
C LEU A 272 -4.55 -11.74 -17.51
N ASN A 273 -5.14 -12.09 -16.37
CA ASN A 273 -6.39 -12.81 -16.34
C ASN A 273 -7.46 -11.96 -17.05
N GLU A 274 -8.30 -12.57 -17.90
CA GLU A 274 -9.34 -11.89 -18.68
C GLU A 274 -10.26 -11.00 -17.81
N ASN A 275 -10.59 -11.42 -16.61
CA ASN A 275 -11.43 -10.64 -15.69
C ASN A 275 -10.69 -9.43 -15.09
N VAL A 276 -9.37 -9.54 -14.93
CA VAL A 276 -8.52 -8.41 -14.52
C VAL A 276 -8.43 -7.39 -15.65
N GLU A 277 -8.26 -7.84 -16.90
CA GLU A 277 -8.28 -6.97 -18.08
C GLU A 277 -9.63 -6.23 -18.20
N ARG A 278 -10.75 -6.95 -18.09
CA ARG A 278 -12.10 -6.35 -18.09
C ARG A 278 -12.27 -5.31 -16.98
N PHE A 279 -11.77 -5.59 -15.79
CA PHE A 279 -11.82 -4.63 -14.68
C PHE A 279 -10.99 -3.38 -14.95
N VAL A 280 -9.77 -3.54 -15.45
CA VAL A 280 -8.89 -2.42 -15.83
C VAL A 280 -9.54 -1.57 -16.94
N ASP A 281 -10.05 -2.19 -17.99
CA ASP A 281 -10.72 -1.51 -19.10
C ASP A 281 -11.94 -0.73 -18.63
N PHE A 282 -12.75 -1.33 -17.73
CA PHE A 282 -13.86 -0.64 -17.09
C PHE A 282 -13.40 0.63 -16.36
N ILE A 283 -12.36 0.57 -15.53
CA ILE A 283 -11.86 1.74 -14.80
C ILE A 283 -11.32 2.82 -15.75
N LEU A 284 -10.67 2.43 -16.85
CA LEU A 284 -10.20 3.36 -17.87
C LEU A 284 -11.37 4.10 -18.57
N GLN A 285 -12.45 3.38 -18.87
CA GLN A 285 -13.65 3.96 -19.46
C GLN A 285 -14.41 4.85 -18.47
N ASP A 286 -14.56 4.39 -17.23
CA ASP A 286 -15.19 5.14 -16.14
C ASP A 286 -14.49 6.49 -15.91
N LYS A 287 -13.17 6.48 -15.92
CA LYS A 287 -12.37 7.69 -15.85
C LYS A 287 -12.62 8.64 -17.02
N LYS A 288 -12.62 8.14 -18.27
CA LYS A 288 -12.92 8.99 -19.45
C LYS A 288 -14.29 9.66 -19.35
N ARG A 289 -15.31 8.90 -18.91
CA ARG A 289 -16.67 9.44 -18.69
C ARG A 289 -16.67 10.56 -17.64
N ALA A 290 -15.87 10.40 -16.56
CA ALA A 290 -15.75 11.42 -15.51
C ALA A 290 -15.02 12.68 -16.02
N ASP A 291 -13.93 12.51 -16.79
CA ASP A 291 -13.17 13.61 -17.38
C ASP A 291 -14.05 14.40 -18.41
N ASP A 292 -14.84 13.71 -19.24
CA ASP A 292 -15.76 14.31 -20.22
C ASP A 292 -16.94 15.07 -19.54
N ALA A 293 -17.38 14.62 -18.36
CA ALA A 293 -18.46 15.27 -17.60
C ALA A 293 -17.98 16.50 -16.80
N ALA A 294 -16.66 16.68 -16.63
CA ALA A 294 -16.06 17.79 -15.92
C ALA A 294 -15.72 19.00 -16.84
N VAL A 295 -15.87 18.84 -18.17
CA VAL A 295 -15.70 19.88 -19.21
C VAL A 295 -17.05 20.51 -19.54
#